data_5523a4de43d29108d9147edb44973a9a
#
_entry.id   5523a4de43d29108d9147edb44973a9a
#
_cell.length_a   1.000
_cell.length_b   1.000
_cell.length_c   1.000
_cell.angle_alpha   90.00
_cell.angle_beta   90.00
_cell.angle_gamma   90.00
#
_symmetry.space_group_name_H-M   'P 1'
#
loop_
_entity.id
_entity.type
_entity.pdbx_description
1 polymer ?
#
loop_
_entity_poly.entity_id
_entity_poly.type
_entity_poly.pdbx_seq_one_letter_code
_entity_poly.pdbx_strand_id
1 'polypeptide(L)'
;MSKRAYFGTDGIRGQANKHPMTAEVALRVGLAAGKLFRSQDERRHLVVIGKDTRLSGYMIEPALVAGLTSVGMDVRLFGPLPTPAVAMMTRSMRADLGIMISASHNNFADNGIKLFGPDGYKLSDEQELKIEALMDEGLQEGLAAPRDLGRVKRIDDAQARYVEIVKATFPRHLNLSGLRIVIDCANGAAYKVAPTALYELGAEVIALGDNPDGTNINEECGSTHPEAMAKMVREYRADIGIALDGDADRLVICDEKGVVVDGDQIMAIIAGAFAKSGGLKGGGVVATVMSNLGLERQLNGLGLSLERTAVGDRYVMQRMREGGFNVGGEQSGHLILSDFSTTGDGLIAALQVLAVMIQTDKPMSALGRQFEPVPQLLENVRFAGGKPLEAKTVKEAIADGESQLNGAGRIVVRASGTEPLIRIMAEGDDPALVKKVVKSIVSAVKAV
;
A
#
# COMPACT_ATOMS: atom_id res chain seq x y z
N MET A 1 4.86 14.88 -22.23
CA MET A 1 4.48 13.56 -21.75
C MET A 1 3.02 13.34 -22.13
N SER A 2 2.69 12.24 -22.82
CA SER A 2 1.29 11.89 -23.10
C SER A 2 0.54 11.74 -21.76
N LYS A 3 -0.67 12.30 -21.68
CA LYS A 3 -1.49 12.21 -20.48
C LYS A 3 -1.98 10.77 -20.38
N ARG A 4 -1.74 10.08 -19.26
CA ARG A 4 -2.28 8.74 -18.99
C ARG A 4 -3.81 8.79 -19.08
N ALA A 5 -4.40 7.81 -19.78
CA ALA A 5 -5.84 7.72 -19.97
C ALA A 5 -6.51 6.79 -18.95
N TYR A 6 -5.84 5.70 -18.57
CA TYR A 6 -6.38 4.64 -17.71
C TYR A 6 -5.59 4.51 -16.39
N PHE A 7 -4.24 4.49 -16.46
CA PHE A 7 -3.41 4.28 -15.27
C PHE A 7 -3.31 5.55 -14.41
N GLY A 8 -3.60 5.38 -13.12
CA GLY A 8 -3.32 6.37 -12.07
C GLY A 8 -1.94 6.20 -11.45
N THR A 9 -1.78 6.63 -10.20
CA THR A 9 -0.54 6.44 -9.42
C THR A 9 -0.33 5.00 -8.93
N ASP A 10 -1.40 4.22 -8.85
CA ASP A 10 -1.39 2.83 -8.36
C ASP A 10 -2.34 1.95 -9.20
N GLY A 11 -1.98 1.74 -10.46
CA GLY A 11 -2.76 0.95 -11.41
C GLY A 11 -3.99 1.69 -11.95
N ILE A 12 -4.91 0.92 -12.54
CA ILE A 12 -6.21 1.40 -13.03
C ILE A 12 -7.20 1.27 -11.87
N ARG A 13 -7.95 2.32 -11.55
CA ARG A 13 -8.97 2.31 -10.49
C ARG A 13 -10.23 3.02 -10.92
N GLY A 14 -11.36 2.58 -10.40
CA GLY A 14 -12.65 3.24 -10.59
C GLY A 14 -13.82 2.43 -10.02
N GLN A 15 -15.00 2.99 -10.15
CA GLN A 15 -16.22 2.31 -9.74
C GLN A 15 -16.46 1.09 -10.65
N ALA A 16 -16.70 -0.06 -10.03
CA ALA A 16 -16.97 -1.30 -10.73
C ALA A 16 -18.15 -1.17 -11.70
N ASN A 17 -18.01 -1.76 -12.87
CA ASN A 17 -18.96 -1.71 -13.98
C ASN A 17 -19.22 -0.29 -14.53
N LYS A 18 -18.31 0.65 -14.27
CA LYS A 18 -18.21 1.96 -14.91
C LYS A 18 -16.80 2.15 -15.47
N HIS A 19 -16.70 2.92 -16.57
CA HIS A 19 -15.40 3.24 -17.14
C HIS A 19 -14.49 3.91 -16.06
N PRO A 20 -13.22 3.48 -15.90
CA PRO A 20 -12.49 2.46 -16.67
C PRO A 20 -12.64 1.01 -16.14
N MET A 21 -13.38 0.74 -15.07
CA MET A 21 -13.48 -0.59 -14.43
C MET A 21 -14.62 -1.44 -15.02
N THR A 22 -14.63 -1.64 -16.33
CA THR A 22 -15.57 -2.50 -17.07
C THR A 22 -14.90 -3.81 -17.54
N ALA A 23 -15.71 -4.83 -17.84
CA ALA A 23 -15.21 -6.09 -18.42
C ALA A 23 -14.49 -5.87 -19.75
N GLU A 24 -14.94 -4.92 -20.58
CA GLU A 24 -14.30 -4.57 -21.85
C GLU A 24 -12.88 -4.02 -21.62
N VAL A 25 -12.72 -3.06 -20.70
CA VAL A 25 -11.42 -2.50 -20.39
C VAL A 25 -10.50 -3.56 -19.78
N ALA A 26 -11.00 -4.41 -18.88
CA ALA A 26 -10.23 -5.51 -18.33
C ALA A 26 -9.74 -6.50 -19.41
N LEU A 27 -10.59 -6.83 -20.39
CA LEU A 27 -10.20 -7.63 -21.56
C LEU A 27 -9.06 -6.95 -22.34
N ARG A 28 -9.19 -5.66 -22.63
CA ARG A 28 -8.16 -4.87 -23.33
C ARG A 28 -6.85 -4.81 -22.56
N VAL A 29 -6.89 -4.62 -21.23
CA VAL A 29 -5.70 -4.69 -20.37
C VAL A 29 -5.03 -6.06 -20.49
N GLY A 30 -5.81 -7.15 -20.41
CA GLY A 30 -5.29 -8.51 -20.57
C GLY A 30 -4.61 -8.74 -21.92
N LEU A 31 -5.22 -8.30 -23.02
CA LEU A 31 -4.63 -8.34 -24.37
C LEU A 31 -3.34 -7.54 -24.45
N ALA A 32 -3.37 -6.28 -24.04
CA ALA A 32 -2.26 -5.35 -24.17
C ALA A 32 -1.07 -5.77 -23.29
N ALA A 33 -1.33 -6.09 -22.03
CA ALA A 33 -0.28 -6.56 -21.12
C ALA A 33 0.30 -7.91 -21.59
N GLY A 34 -0.55 -8.84 -22.05
CA GLY A 34 -0.07 -10.10 -22.60
C GLY A 34 0.82 -9.90 -23.83
N LYS A 35 0.47 -9.01 -24.77
CA LYS A 35 1.31 -8.67 -25.93
C LYS A 35 2.67 -8.06 -25.49
N LEU A 36 2.67 -7.16 -24.52
CA LEU A 36 3.88 -6.50 -24.06
C LEU A 36 4.86 -7.47 -23.38
N PHE A 37 4.34 -8.40 -22.57
CA PHE A 37 5.16 -9.33 -21.76
C PHE A 37 5.40 -10.68 -22.42
N ARG A 38 4.78 -10.97 -23.54
CA ARG A 38 5.09 -12.13 -24.36
C ARG A 38 6.33 -11.85 -25.20
N SER A 39 7.47 -12.40 -24.83
CA SER A 39 8.66 -12.36 -25.67
C SER A 39 8.51 -13.25 -26.91
N GLN A 40 9.42 -13.10 -27.90
CA GLN A 40 9.42 -13.92 -29.11
C GLN A 40 10.12 -15.27 -28.96
N ASP A 41 10.48 -15.66 -27.73
CA ASP A 41 11.07 -16.96 -27.45
C ASP A 41 10.00 -18.09 -27.48
N GLU A 42 10.45 -19.33 -27.62
CA GLU A 42 9.57 -20.50 -27.75
C GLU A 42 8.98 -21.01 -26.42
N ARG A 43 9.35 -20.41 -25.29
CA ARG A 43 8.83 -20.81 -23.98
C ARG A 43 7.37 -20.38 -23.80
N ARG A 44 6.67 -21.07 -22.93
CA ARG A 44 5.36 -20.62 -22.49
C ARG A 44 5.50 -19.49 -21.49
N HIS A 45 4.82 -18.39 -21.78
CA HIS A 45 4.78 -17.20 -20.93
C HIS A 45 3.67 -17.34 -19.89
N LEU A 46 3.96 -16.89 -18.68
CA LEU A 46 3.13 -17.11 -17.50
C LEU A 46 2.68 -15.79 -16.88
N VAL A 47 1.39 -15.70 -16.57
CA VAL A 47 0.81 -14.63 -15.75
C VAL A 47 0.21 -15.23 -14.48
N VAL A 48 0.42 -14.57 -13.36
CA VAL A 48 -0.24 -14.90 -12.09
C VAL A 48 -1.27 -13.84 -11.77
N ILE A 49 -2.45 -14.24 -11.29
CA ILE A 49 -3.55 -13.33 -10.94
C ILE A 49 -4.04 -13.64 -9.54
N GLY A 50 -4.00 -12.64 -8.66
CA GLY A 50 -4.69 -12.62 -7.38
C GLY A 50 -5.75 -11.54 -7.35
N LYS A 51 -6.63 -11.61 -6.37
CA LYS A 51 -7.69 -10.64 -6.15
C LYS A 51 -8.00 -10.48 -4.67
N ASP A 52 -8.66 -9.40 -4.31
CA ASP A 52 -9.32 -9.29 -3.02
C ASP A 52 -10.71 -9.97 -3.04
N THR A 53 -11.52 -9.70 -2.06
CA THR A 53 -12.81 -10.36 -1.86
C THR A 53 -13.99 -9.69 -2.55
N ARG A 54 -13.79 -8.59 -3.28
CA ARG A 54 -14.83 -7.79 -3.94
C ARG A 54 -15.64 -8.61 -4.93
N LEU A 55 -16.97 -8.42 -4.91
CA LEU A 55 -17.91 -9.06 -5.84
C LEU A 55 -17.52 -8.83 -7.31
N SER A 56 -17.08 -7.61 -7.65
CA SER A 56 -16.67 -7.25 -9.01
C SER A 56 -15.45 -8.03 -9.53
N GLY A 57 -14.69 -8.69 -8.65
CA GLY A 57 -13.62 -9.61 -9.04
C GLY A 57 -14.10 -10.76 -9.93
N TYR A 58 -15.36 -11.21 -9.77
CA TYR A 58 -15.96 -12.24 -10.62
C TYR A 58 -16.17 -11.78 -12.08
N MET A 59 -16.29 -10.49 -12.31
CA MET A 59 -16.41 -9.91 -13.66
C MET A 59 -15.03 -9.61 -14.26
N ILE A 60 -14.13 -9.02 -13.47
CA ILE A 60 -12.85 -8.50 -13.95
C ILE A 60 -11.86 -9.64 -14.24
N GLU A 61 -11.74 -10.62 -13.33
CA GLU A 61 -10.80 -11.75 -13.47
C GLU A 61 -11.02 -12.55 -14.75
N PRO A 62 -12.25 -13.02 -15.09
CA PRO A 62 -12.47 -13.74 -16.35
C PRO A 62 -12.20 -12.91 -17.60
N ALA A 63 -12.47 -11.60 -17.57
CA ALA A 63 -12.19 -10.71 -18.68
C ALA A 63 -10.67 -10.56 -18.94
N LEU A 64 -9.88 -10.36 -17.88
CA LEU A 64 -8.41 -10.38 -17.97
C LEU A 64 -7.89 -11.72 -18.50
N VAL A 65 -8.42 -12.83 -17.97
CA VAL A 65 -8.05 -14.18 -18.38
C VAL A 65 -8.32 -14.40 -19.88
N ALA A 66 -9.50 -13.98 -20.37
CA ALA A 66 -9.83 -14.09 -21.80
C ALA A 66 -8.83 -13.31 -22.66
N GLY A 67 -8.48 -12.09 -22.28
CA GLY A 67 -7.48 -11.28 -23.00
C GLY A 67 -6.09 -11.93 -23.01
N LEU A 68 -5.59 -12.35 -21.86
CA LEU A 68 -4.28 -12.98 -21.72
C LEU A 68 -4.16 -14.30 -22.48
N THR A 69 -5.16 -15.17 -22.35
CA THR A 69 -5.13 -16.49 -23.03
C THR A 69 -5.25 -16.36 -24.54
N SER A 70 -5.98 -15.37 -25.04
CA SER A 70 -6.13 -15.15 -26.48
C SER A 70 -4.84 -14.69 -27.17
N VAL A 71 -3.89 -14.11 -26.42
CA VAL A 71 -2.54 -13.78 -26.91
C VAL A 71 -1.49 -14.85 -26.54
N GLY A 72 -1.92 -16.01 -26.00
CA GLY A 72 -1.05 -17.15 -25.75
C GLY A 72 -0.34 -17.16 -24.39
N MET A 73 -0.74 -16.32 -23.43
CA MET A 73 -0.22 -16.34 -22.07
C MET A 73 -0.90 -17.42 -21.24
N ASP A 74 -0.14 -18.28 -20.58
CA ASP A 74 -0.67 -19.17 -19.54
C ASP A 74 -1.02 -18.37 -18.29
N VAL A 75 -2.13 -18.72 -17.62
CA VAL A 75 -2.61 -17.99 -16.43
C VAL A 75 -2.68 -18.91 -15.22
N ARG A 76 -2.23 -18.41 -14.07
CA ARG A 76 -2.42 -19.06 -12.76
C ARG A 76 -3.27 -18.18 -11.88
N LEU A 77 -4.39 -18.72 -11.40
CA LEU A 77 -5.34 -18.03 -10.55
C LEU A 77 -5.13 -18.43 -9.09
N PHE A 78 -5.03 -17.46 -8.20
CA PHE A 78 -4.82 -17.68 -6.77
C PHE A 78 -6.10 -17.52 -5.94
N GLY A 79 -7.11 -16.82 -6.48
CA GLY A 79 -8.25 -16.37 -5.70
C GLY A 79 -7.88 -15.23 -4.75
N PRO A 80 -8.60 -15.08 -3.61
CA PRO A 80 -8.28 -14.05 -2.63
C PRO A 80 -6.89 -14.26 -2.01
N LEU A 81 -6.00 -13.28 -2.24
CA LEU A 81 -4.62 -13.30 -1.78
C LEU A 81 -4.10 -11.85 -1.68
N PRO A 82 -3.32 -11.48 -0.64
CA PRO A 82 -2.74 -10.16 -0.49
C PRO A 82 -1.95 -9.64 -1.70
N THR A 83 -1.98 -8.33 -1.92
CA THR A 83 -1.16 -7.68 -2.96
C THR A 83 0.32 -8.08 -2.89
N PRO A 84 0.99 -8.03 -1.72
CA PRO A 84 2.39 -8.48 -1.63
C PRO A 84 2.59 -9.95 -1.97
N ALA A 85 1.61 -10.80 -1.68
CA ALA A 85 1.68 -12.20 -2.06
C ALA A 85 1.68 -12.40 -3.58
N VAL A 86 0.91 -11.58 -4.33
CA VAL A 86 0.93 -11.62 -5.80
C VAL A 86 2.31 -11.21 -6.33
N ALA A 87 2.89 -10.12 -5.82
CA ALA A 87 4.24 -9.67 -6.17
C ALA A 87 5.30 -10.76 -5.91
N MET A 88 5.23 -11.40 -4.74
CA MET A 88 6.10 -12.49 -4.35
C MET A 88 5.93 -13.73 -5.24
N MET A 89 4.69 -14.14 -5.52
CA MET A 89 4.38 -15.31 -6.36
C MET A 89 4.79 -15.08 -7.82
N THR A 90 4.74 -13.84 -8.32
CA THR A 90 5.26 -13.50 -9.65
C THR A 90 6.73 -13.89 -9.76
N ARG A 91 7.55 -13.52 -8.78
CA ARG A 91 8.97 -13.90 -8.72
C ARG A 91 9.17 -15.39 -8.49
N SER A 92 8.50 -15.96 -7.49
CA SER A 92 8.65 -17.35 -7.07
C SER A 92 8.31 -18.35 -8.19
N MET A 93 7.27 -18.05 -8.97
CA MET A 93 6.83 -18.88 -10.09
C MET A 93 7.53 -18.52 -11.42
N ARG A 94 8.45 -17.53 -11.40
CA ARG A 94 9.11 -17.00 -12.60
C ARG A 94 8.10 -16.58 -13.67
N ALA A 95 7.00 -15.94 -13.23
CA ALA A 95 6.00 -15.42 -14.12
C ALA A 95 6.51 -14.14 -14.83
N ASP A 96 6.04 -13.91 -16.03
CA ASP A 96 6.38 -12.73 -16.82
C ASP A 96 5.60 -11.50 -16.33
N LEU A 97 4.44 -11.72 -15.72
CA LEU A 97 3.55 -10.67 -15.24
C LEU A 97 2.77 -11.15 -14.00
N GLY A 98 2.59 -10.27 -13.04
CA GLY A 98 1.66 -10.41 -11.92
C GLY A 98 0.52 -9.42 -12.03
N ILE A 99 -0.69 -9.85 -11.72
CA ILE A 99 -1.88 -8.98 -11.72
C ILE A 99 -2.60 -9.12 -10.37
N MET A 100 -2.82 -7.99 -9.72
CA MET A 100 -3.69 -7.90 -8.55
C MET A 100 -4.96 -7.13 -8.88
N ILE A 101 -6.10 -7.73 -8.60
CA ILE A 101 -7.43 -7.12 -8.76
C ILE A 101 -7.90 -6.62 -7.40
N SER A 102 -7.72 -5.34 -7.14
CA SER A 102 -8.09 -4.69 -5.88
C SER A 102 -8.12 -3.17 -5.99
N ALA A 103 -8.95 -2.52 -5.17
CA ALA A 103 -8.92 -1.10 -4.91
C ALA A 103 -8.43 -0.77 -3.48
N SER A 104 -7.64 -1.66 -2.87
CA SER A 104 -7.03 -1.49 -1.54
C SER A 104 -8.08 -1.13 -0.47
N HIS A 105 -7.98 0.03 0.16
CA HIS A 105 -8.82 0.49 1.25
C HIS A 105 -10.19 1.09 0.83
N ASN A 106 -10.49 1.20 -0.47
CA ASN A 106 -11.78 1.69 -0.94
C ASN A 106 -12.90 0.71 -0.58
N ASN A 107 -14.16 1.18 -0.57
CA ASN A 107 -15.32 0.32 -0.38
C ASN A 107 -15.50 -0.66 -1.56
N PHE A 108 -16.42 -1.62 -1.44
CA PHE A 108 -16.64 -2.69 -2.41
C PHE A 108 -17.09 -2.21 -3.80
N ALA A 109 -17.69 -1.01 -3.88
CA ALA A 109 -18.20 -0.46 -5.13
C ALA A 109 -17.07 -0.06 -6.11
N ASP A 110 -15.87 0.17 -5.60
CA ASP A 110 -14.68 0.41 -6.41
C ASP A 110 -13.90 -0.90 -6.64
N ASN A 111 -13.12 -0.93 -7.72
CA ASN A 111 -12.10 -1.95 -7.92
C ASN A 111 -10.91 -1.38 -8.70
N GLY A 112 -9.85 -2.18 -8.86
CA GLY A 112 -8.64 -1.77 -9.56
C GLY A 112 -7.89 -2.94 -10.17
N ILE A 113 -6.92 -2.63 -11.02
CA ILE A 113 -6.00 -3.57 -11.63
C ILE A 113 -4.59 -3.03 -11.44
N LYS A 114 -3.78 -3.73 -10.64
CA LYS A 114 -2.36 -3.42 -10.40
C LYS A 114 -1.50 -4.45 -11.13
N LEU A 115 -0.43 -3.99 -11.78
CA LEU A 115 0.45 -4.84 -12.58
C LEU A 115 1.86 -4.87 -11.99
N PHE A 116 2.45 -6.08 -11.94
CA PHE A 116 3.79 -6.34 -11.42
C PHE A 116 4.65 -6.99 -12.50
N GLY A 117 5.85 -6.49 -12.67
CA GLY A 117 6.85 -7.10 -13.56
C GLY A 117 7.38 -8.43 -13.04
N PRO A 118 8.21 -9.13 -13.83
CA PRO A 118 8.80 -10.42 -13.46
C PRO A 118 9.71 -10.33 -12.22
N ASP A 119 10.18 -9.14 -11.89
CA ASP A 119 10.95 -8.82 -10.68
C ASP A 119 10.08 -8.60 -9.45
N GLY A 120 8.75 -8.64 -9.58
CA GLY A 120 7.77 -8.44 -8.51
C GLY A 120 7.57 -6.97 -8.11
N TYR A 121 8.15 -6.03 -8.84
CA TYR A 121 7.87 -4.59 -8.64
C TYR A 121 6.71 -4.14 -9.52
N LYS A 122 6.02 -3.08 -9.10
CA LYS A 122 5.02 -2.40 -9.94
C LYS A 122 5.65 -1.92 -11.25
N LEU A 123 4.86 -1.95 -12.32
CA LEU A 123 5.35 -1.50 -13.63
C LEU A 123 5.77 -0.03 -13.60
N SER A 124 6.77 0.30 -14.42
CA SER A 124 7.18 1.68 -14.64
C SER A 124 6.13 2.46 -15.43
N ASP A 125 6.17 3.79 -15.34
CA ASP A 125 5.33 4.70 -16.12
C ASP A 125 5.43 4.44 -17.63
N GLU A 126 6.64 4.11 -18.10
CA GLU A 126 6.89 3.79 -19.51
C GLU A 126 6.17 2.49 -19.93
N GLN A 127 6.20 1.46 -19.08
CA GLN A 127 5.51 0.19 -19.35
C GLN A 127 4.00 0.37 -19.32
N GLU A 128 3.46 1.13 -18.36
CA GLU A 128 2.02 1.44 -18.29
C GLU A 128 1.56 2.22 -19.53
N LEU A 129 2.30 3.23 -20.00
CA LEU A 129 1.99 3.96 -21.23
C LEU A 129 2.04 3.08 -22.50
N LYS A 130 2.98 2.11 -22.55
CA LYS A 130 3.00 1.13 -23.64
C LYS A 130 1.76 0.23 -23.64
N ILE A 131 1.29 -0.18 -22.45
CA ILE A 131 0.05 -0.94 -22.31
C ILE A 131 -1.15 -0.09 -22.79
N GLU A 132 -1.26 1.17 -22.38
CA GLU A 132 -2.33 2.07 -22.85
C GLU A 132 -2.33 2.20 -24.37
N ALA A 133 -1.17 2.39 -24.97
CA ALA A 133 -1.07 2.47 -26.44
C ALA A 133 -1.56 1.18 -27.14
N LEU A 134 -1.19 0.00 -26.57
CA LEU A 134 -1.66 -1.29 -27.08
C LEU A 134 -3.16 -1.54 -26.82
N MET A 135 -3.76 -0.93 -25.81
CA MET A 135 -5.20 -1.01 -25.55
C MET A 135 -6.02 -0.27 -26.63
N ASP A 136 -5.46 0.75 -27.25
CA ASP A 136 -6.09 1.53 -28.31
C ASP A 136 -5.96 0.85 -29.70
N GLU A 137 -5.10 -0.17 -29.82
CA GLU A 137 -4.98 -0.99 -31.03
C GLU A 137 -6.22 -1.90 -31.23
N GLY A 138 -6.37 -2.42 -32.44
CA GLY A 138 -7.46 -3.35 -32.76
C GLY A 138 -7.40 -4.63 -31.91
N LEU A 139 -8.54 -5.08 -31.40
CA LEU A 139 -8.65 -6.29 -30.55
C LEU A 139 -8.18 -7.58 -31.26
N GLN A 140 -8.18 -7.60 -32.59
CA GLN A 140 -7.83 -8.79 -33.39
C GLN A 140 -6.33 -8.89 -33.73
N GLU A 141 -5.55 -7.86 -33.48
CA GLU A 141 -4.12 -7.86 -33.78
C GLU A 141 -3.31 -8.68 -32.74
N GLY A 142 -2.40 -9.49 -33.23
CA GLY A 142 -1.48 -10.27 -32.37
C GLY A 142 -2.12 -11.42 -31.57
N LEU A 143 -3.30 -11.90 -31.99
CA LEU A 143 -3.93 -13.09 -31.39
C LEU A 143 -3.12 -14.35 -31.70
N ALA A 144 -3.09 -15.26 -30.73
CA ALA A 144 -2.40 -16.55 -30.88
C ALA A 144 -3.14 -17.49 -31.84
N ALA A 145 -2.39 -18.34 -32.54
CA ALA A 145 -2.99 -19.42 -33.32
C ALA A 145 -3.75 -20.39 -32.37
N PRO A 146 -4.75 -21.15 -32.87
CA PRO A 146 -5.58 -22.02 -32.02
C PRO A 146 -4.79 -23.01 -31.15
N ARG A 147 -3.65 -23.51 -31.63
CA ARG A 147 -2.75 -24.41 -30.88
C ARG A 147 -1.92 -23.71 -29.78
N ASP A 148 -1.77 -22.39 -29.89
CA ASP A 148 -0.90 -21.57 -29.05
C ASP A 148 -1.68 -20.76 -28.02
N LEU A 149 -3.01 -20.95 -27.93
CA LEU A 149 -3.83 -20.34 -26.89
C LEU A 149 -3.31 -20.67 -25.50
N GLY A 150 -3.35 -19.69 -24.60
CA GLY A 150 -2.95 -19.86 -23.22
C GLY A 150 -3.85 -20.80 -22.44
N ARG A 151 -3.32 -21.39 -21.37
CA ARG A 151 -4.04 -22.31 -20.48
C ARG A 151 -4.24 -21.69 -19.11
N VAL A 152 -5.39 -21.94 -18.51
CA VAL A 152 -5.73 -21.47 -17.17
C VAL A 152 -5.61 -22.62 -16.18
N LYS A 153 -4.98 -22.36 -15.03
CA LYS A 153 -4.94 -23.30 -13.91
C LYS A 153 -5.10 -22.54 -12.59
N ARG A 154 -5.97 -23.04 -11.71
CA ARG A 154 -6.03 -22.59 -10.32
C ARG A 154 -4.89 -23.20 -9.50
N ILE A 155 -4.32 -22.42 -8.61
CA ILE A 155 -3.26 -22.83 -7.69
C ILE A 155 -3.86 -22.83 -6.29
N ASP A 156 -4.11 -24.00 -5.73
CA ASP A 156 -4.84 -24.13 -4.47
C ASP A 156 -3.95 -23.93 -3.23
N ASP A 157 -2.62 -24.07 -3.38
CA ASP A 157 -1.63 -23.92 -2.31
C ASP A 157 -1.01 -22.49 -2.22
N ALA A 158 -1.50 -21.53 -2.99
CA ALA A 158 -0.94 -20.17 -3.02
C ALA A 158 -0.98 -19.49 -1.64
N GLN A 159 -2.07 -19.69 -0.87
CA GLN A 159 -2.20 -19.14 0.48
C GLN A 159 -1.16 -19.74 1.44
N ALA A 160 -0.97 -21.06 1.42
CA ALA A 160 0.01 -21.74 2.24
C ALA A 160 1.45 -21.28 1.92
N ARG A 161 1.77 -21.09 0.63
CA ARG A 161 3.09 -20.56 0.23
C ARG A 161 3.33 -19.16 0.78
N TYR A 162 2.34 -18.28 0.74
CA TYR A 162 2.48 -16.94 1.30
C TYR A 162 2.65 -17.00 2.82
N VAL A 163 1.84 -17.78 3.54
CA VAL A 163 1.96 -17.97 4.99
C VAL A 163 3.37 -18.43 5.38
N GLU A 164 3.94 -19.42 4.68
CA GLU A 164 5.29 -19.92 4.94
C GLU A 164 6.36 -18.83 4.74
N ILE A 165 6.24 -18.03 3.68
CA ILE A 165 7.20 -16.96 3.41
C ILE A 165 7.09 -15.85 4.45
N VAL A 166 5.88 -15.44 4.81
CA VAL A 166 5.66 -14.44 5.86
C VAL A 166 6.25 -14.91 7.19
N LYS A 167 5.95 -16.14 7.61
CA LYS A 167 6.54 -16.72 8.84
C LYS A 167 8.06 -16.80 8.80
N ALA A 168 8.64 -17.04 7.62
CA ALA A 168 10.09 -17.10 7.46
C ALA A 168 10.79 -15.74 7.68
N THR A 169 10.06 -14.61 7.63
CA THR A 169 10.59 -13.28 7.98
C THR A 169 10.68 -13.05 9.48
N PHE A 170 9.96 -13.84 10.27
CA PHE A 170 9.99 -13.77 11.72
C PHE A 170 11.25 -14.49 12.27
N PRO A 171 11.97 -13.92 13.26
CA PRO A 171 13.19 -14.51 13.76
C PRO A 171 12.96 -15.94 14.30
N ARG A 172 13.70 -16.93 13.80
CA ARG A 172 13.48 -18.36 14.08
C ARG A 172 13.59 -18.76 15.57
N HIS A 173 14.28 -17.97 16.39
CA HIS A 173 14.43 -18.21 17.83
C HIS A 173 13.29 -17.63 18.67
N LEU A 174 12.36 -16.90 18.03
CA LEU A 174 11.17 -16.32 18.67
C LEU A 174 9.91 -17.09 18.29
N ASN A 175 8.90 -16.98 19.13
CA ASN A 175 7.53 -17.40 18.86
C ASN A 175 6.55 -16.42 19.52
N LEU A 176 5.27 -16.51 19.17
CA LEU A 176 4.22 -15.64 19.69
C LEU A 176 3.43 -16.26 20.87
N SER A 177 3.97 -17.35 21.45
CA SER A 177 3.29 -18.02 22.59
C SER A 177 3.14 -17.07 23.77
N GLY A 178 1.92 -17.03 24.30
CA GLY A 178 1.55 -16.14 25.41
C GLY A 178 1.04 -14.77 24.97
N LEU A 179 1.16 -14.40 23.69
CA LEU A 179 0.54 -13.18 23.15
C LEU A 179 -0.88 -13.46 22.65
N ARG A 180 -1.80 -12.60 23.06
CA ARG A 180 -3.17 -12.52 22.52
C ARG A 180 -3.26 -11.38 21.53
N ILE A 181 -3.61 -11.67 20.30
CA ILE A 181 -3.58 -10.71 19.17
C ILE A 181 -4.99 -10.60 18.59
N VAL A 182 -5.52 -9.39 18.52
CA VAL A 182 -6.69 -9.09 17.67
C VAL A 182 -6.19 -8.76 16.27
N ILE A 183 -6.67 -9.49 15.26
CA ILE A 183 -6.37 -9.24 13.85
C ILE A 183 -7.65 -8.85 13.10
N ASP A 184 -7.68 -7.65 12.55
CA ASP A 184 -8.74 -7.19 11.64
C ASP A 184 -8.28 -7.34 10.20
N CYS A 185 -8.93 -8.24 9.47
CA CYS A 185 -8.62 -8.57 8.08
C CYS A 185 -9.42 -7.72 7.06
N ALA A 186 -10.18 -6.73 7.52
CA ALA A 186 -10.99 -5.84 6.66
C ALA A 186 -11.99 -6.57 5.75
N ASN A 187 -12.40 -7.81 6.04
CA ASN A 187 -13.08 -8.71 5.10
C ASN A 187 -12.37 -8.80 3.74
N GLY A 188 -11.05 -8.59 3.72
CA GLY A 188 -10.20 -8.46 2.55
C GLY A 188 -9.40 -9.73 2.23
N ALA A 189 -8.40 -9.56 1.41
CA ALA A 189 -7.58 -10.64 0.84
C ALA A 189 -6.79 -11.45 1.89
N ALA A 190 -6.53 -10.87 3.06
CA ALA A 190 -5.79 -11.51 4.15
C ALA A 190 -6.65 -12.34 5.11
N TYR A 191 -7.96 -12.43 4.91
CA TYR A 191 -8.91 -13.01 5.87
C TYR A 191 -8.59 -14.44 6.35
N LYS A 192 -7.88 -15.21 5.54
CA LYS A 192 -7.38 -16.54 5.93
C LYS A 192 -5.92 -16.53 6.34
N VAL A 193 -5.08 -15.87 5.52
CA VAL A 193 -3.62 -15.99 5.65
C VAL A 193 -3.07 -15.28 6.88
N ALA A 194 -3.66 -14.14 7.30
CA ALA A 194 -3.16 -13.40 8.45
C ALA A 194 -3.46 -14.12 9.78
N PRO A 195 -4.70 -14.57 10.08
CA PRO A 195 -4.96 -15.37 11.27
C PRO A 195 -4.13 -16.66 11.30
N THR A 196 -3.99 -17.34 10.16
CA THR A 196 -3.21 -18.59 10.05
C THR A 196 -1.73 -18.35 10.39
N ALA A 197 -1.10 -17.32 9.82
CA ALA A 197 0.31 -17.05 10.08
C ALA A 197 0.58 -16.75 11.56
N LEU A 198 -0.27 -15.94 12.20
CA LEU A 198 -0.14 -15.61 13.61
C LEU A 198 -0.37 -16.82 14.51
N TYR A 199 -1.39 -17.64 14.21
CA TYR A 199 -1.68 -18.87 14.95
C TYR A 199 -0.53 -19.88 14.85
N GLU A 200 0.02 -20.10 13.65
CA GLU A 200 1.11 -21.04 13.43
C GLU A 200 2.42 -20.59 14.10
N LEU A 201 2.60 -19.29 14.36
CA LEU A 201 3.68 -18.75 15.16
C LEU A 201 3.43 -18.84 16.68
N GLY A 202 2.24 -19.32 17.11
CA GLY A 202 1.92 -19.62 18.50
C GLY A 202 1.04 -18.58 19.21
N ALA A 203 0.51 -17.58 18.53
CA ALA A 203 -0.38 -16.57 19.13
C ALA A 203 -1.77 -17.14 19.47
N GLU A 204 -2.40 -16.60 20.51
CA GLU A 204 -3.87 -16.66 20.69
C GLU A 204 -4.50 -15.59 19.79
N VAL A 205 -5.20 -16.01 18.73
CA VAL A 205 -5.70 -15.10 17.69
C VAL A 205 -7.19 -14.87 17.83
N ILE A 206 -7.60 -13.61 17.86
CA ILE A 206 -9.00 -13.17 17.79
C ILE A 206 -9.17 -12.46 16.44
N ALA A 207 -9.84 -13.12 15.50
CA ALA A 207 -10.05 -12.58 14.16
C ALA A 207 -11.31 -11.68 14.10
N LEU A 208 -11.20 -10.61 13.33
CA LEU A 208 -12.24 -9.65 13.00
C LEU A 208 -12.16 -9.37 11.50
N GLY A 209 -13.31 -9.08 10.86
CA GLY A 209 -13.31 -8.83 9.41
C GLY A 209 -12.80 -10.02 8.60
N ASP A 210 -13.13 -11.25 9.00
CA ASP A 210 -12.66 -12.51 8.39
C ASP A 210 -13.75 -13.32 7.68
N ASN A 211 -14.94 -12.72 7.51
CA ASN A 211 -16.09 -13.34 6.83
C ASN A 211 -16.57 -12.52 5.62
N PRO A 212 -15.80 -12.49 4.53
CA PRO A 212 -16.13 -11.69 3.36
C PRO A 212 -17.36 -12.24 2.61
N ASP A 213 -18.28 -11.35 2.24
CA ASP A 213 -19.47 -11.66 1.43
C ASP A 213 -19.42 -11.05 -0.01
N GLY A 214 -18.34 -10.33 -0.32
CA GLY A 214 -18.13 -9.65 -1.59
C GLY A 214 -18.53 -8.18 -1.60
N THR A 215 -19.25 -7.72 -0.57
CA THR A 215 -19.75 -6.33 -0.48
C THR A 215 -19.31 -5.63 0.81
N ASN A 216 -18.79 -6.35 1.79
CA ASN A 216 -18.44 -5.87 3.11
C ASN A 216 -16.93 -5.57 3.30
N ILE A 217 -16.11 -5.57 2.24
CA ILE A 217 -14.68 -5.25 2.34
C ILE A 217 -14.47 -3.80 2.79
N ASN A 218 -13.61 -3.57 3.80
CA ASN A 218 -13.34 -2.27 4.43
C ASN A 218 -14.57 -1.55 5.02
N GLU A 219 -15.70 -2.24 5.18
CA GLU A 219 -16.91 -1.65 5.74
C GLU A 219 -16.82 -1.62 7.26
N GLU A 220 -16.62 -0.43 7.83
CA GLU A 220 -16.46 -0.19 9.28
C GLU A 220 -15.40 -1.07 9.95
N CYS A 221 -14.38 -1.52 9.20
CA CYS A 221 -13.31 -2.40 9.67
C CYS A 221 -11.99 -2.10 8.94
N GLY A 222 -10.92 -2.75 9.38
CA GLY A 222 -9.60 -2.66 8.80
C GLY A 222 -8.84 -1.37 9.13
N SER A 223 -7.76 -1.12 8.40
CA SER A 223 -6.80 -0.06 8.72
C SER A 223 -7.37 1.37 8.63
N THR A 224 -8.48 1.58 7.92
CA THR A 224 -9.16 2.89 7.82
C THR A 224 -10.22 3.11 8.89
N HIS A 225 -10.63 2.04 9.59
CA HIS A 225 -11.63 2.05 10.68
C HIS A 225 -11.16 1.20 11.87
N PRO A 226 -10.06 1.61 12.55
CA PRO A 226 -9.43 0.79 13.59
C PRO A 226 -10.23 0.74 14.92
N GLU A 227 -11.36 1.46 15.01
CA GLU A 227 -12.15 1.58 16.23
C GLU A 227 -12.71 0.22 16.71
N ALA A 228 -13.16 -0.62 15.78
CA ALA A 228 -13.67 -1.95 16.07
C ALA A 228 -12.55 -2.84 16.65
N MET A 229 -11.38 -2.85 16.02
CA MET A 229 -10.19 -3.54 16.52
C MET A 229 -9.80 -3.05 17.91
N ALA A 230 -9.68 -1.73 18.11
CA ALA A 230 -9.30 -1.13 19.39
C ALA A 230 -10.29 -1.43 20.51
N LYS A 231 -11.59 -1.54 20.20
CA LYS A 231 -12.62 -2.00 21.14
C LYS A 231 -12.40 -3.46 21.54
N MET A 232 -12.20 -4.36 20.58
CA MET A 232 -11.96 -5.77 20.83
C MET A 232 -10.68 -6.02 21.63
N VAL A 233 -9.61 -5.28 21.38
CA VAL A 233 -8.37 -5.36 22.16
C VAL A 233 -8.66 -5.15 23.65
N ARG A 234 -9.43 -4.13 24.00
CA ARG A 234 -9.79 -3.85 25.40
C ARG A 234 -10.73 -4.90 25.98
N GLU A 235 -11.74 -5.36 25.22
CA GLU A 235 -12.73 -6.34 25.67
C GLU A 235 -12.10 -7.71 25.96
N TYR A 236 -11.20 -8.15 25.08
CA TYR A 236 -10.52 -9.43 25.21
C TYR A 236 -9.20 -9.35 25.95
N ARG A 237 -8.80 -8.15 26.40
CA ARG A 237 -7.50 -7.89 27.06
C ARG A 237 -6.34 -8.43 26.20
N ALA A 238 -6.37 -8.11 24.93
CA ALA A 238 -5.33 -8.51 24.01
C ALA A 238 -4.08 -7.62 24.19
N ASP A 239 -2.91 -8.16 23.87
CA ASP A 239 -1.63 -7.46 24.01
C ASP A 239 -1.42 -6.45 22.89
N ILE A 240 -2.06 -6.67 21.74
CA ILE A 240 -1.94 -5.84 20.55
C ILE A 240 -3.14 -6.06 19.61
N GLY A 241 -3.54 -5.02 18.89
CA GLY A 241 -4.41 -5.10 17.75
C GLY A 241 -3.67 -4.80 16.46
N ILE A 242 -3.97 -5.53 15.40
CA ILE A 242 -3.39 -5.41 14.07
C ILE A 242 -4.55 -5.25 13.09
N ALA A 243 -4.61 -4.18 12.31
CA ALA A 243 -5.59 -3.97 11.27
C ALA A 243 -4.91 -3.84 9.91
N LEU A 244 -5.36 -4.65 8.96
CA LEU A 244 -4.94 -4.60 7.56
C LEU A 244 -6.01 -3.88 6.73
N ASP A 245 -5.69 -3.49 5.50
CA ASP A 245 -6.69 -3.03 4.54
C ASP A 245 -7.10 -4.17 3.58
N GLY A 246 -8.01 -3.86 2.67
CA GLY A 246 -8.64 -4.87 1.81
C GLY A 246 -7.70 -5.75 1.01
N ASP A 247 -6.50 -5.30 0.66
CA ASP A 247 -5.47 -6.09 -0.02
C ASP A 247 -4.18 -6.26 0.79
N ALA A 248 -4.24 -5.89 2.06
CA ALA A 248 -3.24 -6.14 3.09
C ALA A 248 -1.84 -5.55 2.79
N ASP A 249 -1.79 -4.49 1.98
CA ASP A 249 -0.56 -3.74 1.75
C ASP A 249 -0.34 -2.64 2.80
N ARG A 250 -1.31 -2.42 3.71
CA ARG A 250 -1.27 -1.46 4.81
C ARG A 250 -1.47 -2.12 6.15
N LEU A 251 -0.90 -1.47 7.18
CA LEU A 251 -0.95 -1.86 8.57
C LEU A 251 -1.28 -0.67 9.46
N VAL A 252 -2.23 -0.85 10.36
CA VAL A 252 -2.44 -0.01 11.54
C VAL A 252 -2.40 -0.92 12.77
N ILE A 253 -1.77 -0.45 13.82
CA ILE A 253 -1.67 -1.18 15.10
C ILE A 253 -2.43 -0.40 16.17
N CYS A 254 -2.95 -1.08 17.18
CA CYS A 254 -3.27 -0.45 18.46
C CYS A 254 -2.59 -1.19 19.61
N ASP A 255 -2.26 -0.44 20.66
CA ASP A 255 -1.70 -0.99 21.87
C ASP A 255 -2.76 -1.71 22.72
N GLU A 256 -2.35 -2.35 23.81
CA GLU A 256 -3.21 -3.07 24.76
C GLU A 256 -4.26 -2.18 25.45
N LYS A 257 -4.17 -0.85 25.30
CA LYS A 257 -5.15 0.13 25.78
C LYS A 257 -6.11 0.57 24.70
N GLY A 258 -5.90 0.11 23.45
CA GLY A 258 -6.66 0.50 22.27
C GLY A 258 -6.25 1.85 21.69
N VAL A 259 -5.04 2.34 22.00
CA VAL A 259 -4.50 3.56 21.40
C VAL A 259 -3.86 3.21 20.06
N VAL A 260 -4.29 3.90 19.00
CA VAL A 260 -3.81 3.67 17.64
C VAL A 260 -2.39 4.16 17.47
N VAL A 261 -1.59 3.34 16.77
CA VAL A 261 -0.20 3.58 16.40
C VAL A 261 -0.12 3.63 14.89
N ASP A 262 0.25 4.79 14.34
CA ASP A 262 0.29 5.03 12.89
C ASP A 262 1.57 4.51 12.22
N GLY A 263 1.63 4.60 10.89
CA GLY A 263 2.76 4.14 10.10
C GLY A 263 4.08 4.83 10.45
N ASP A 264 4.06 6.09 10.86
CA ASP A 264 5.28 6.82 11.24
C ASP A 264 5.91 6.24 12.52
N GLN A 265 5.08 5.92 13.53
CA GLN A 265 5.53 5.27 14.75
C GLN A 265 6.06 3.86 14.47
N ILE A 266 5.36 3.11 13.59
CA ILE A 266 5.77 1.75 13.20
C ILE A 266 7.12 1.79 12.46
N MET A 267 7.32 2.73 11.54
CA MET A 267 8.61 2.93 10.87
C MET A 267 9.72 3.24 11.87
N ALA A 268 9.46 4.08 12.87
CA ALA A 268 10.43 4.40 13.91
C ALA A 268 10.80 3.18 14.76
N ILE A 269 9.83 2.33 15.12
CA ILE A 269 10.06 1.08 15.86
C ILE A 269 10.99 0.15 15.07
N ILE A 270 10.62 -0.13 13.81
CA ILE A 270 11.35 -1.09 12.96
C ILE A 270 12.75 -0.56 12.62
N ALA A 271 12.87 0.71 12.22
CA ALA A 271 14.15 1.32 11.87
C ALA A 271 15.09 1.36 13.08
N GLY A 272 14.58 1.72 14.27
CA GLY A 272 15.36 1.71 15.51
C GLY A 272 15.86 0.32 15.89
N ALA A 273 15.04 -0.72 15.71
CA ALA A 273 15.42 -2.11 15.95
C ALA A 273 16.47 -2.58 14.93
N PHE A 274 16.26 -2.29 13.64
CA PHE A 274 17.22 -2.64 12.59
C PHE A 274 18.56 -1.91 12.76
N ALA A 275 18.54 -0.63 13.16
CA ALA A 275 19.76 0.11 13.44
C ALA A 275 20.56 -0.53 14.59
N LYS A 276 19.90 -0.92 15.68
CA LYS A 276 20.55 -1.59 16.83
C LYS A 276 21.13 -2.95 16.47
N SER A 277 20.48 -3.71 15.59
CA SER A 277 20.97 -5.03 15.16
C SER A 277 21.98 -4.97 14.01
N GLY A 278 22.26 -3.79 13.46
CA GLY A 278 23.11 -3.62 12.28
C GLY A 278 22.42 -4.03 10.97
N GLY A 279 21.10 -4.26 10.98
CA GLY A 279 20.31 -4.65 9.81
C GLY A 279 19.76 -3.48 8.99
N LEU A 280 19.81 -2.24 9.49
CA LEU A 280 19.35 -1.07 8.75
C LEU A 280 20.32 -0.71 7.63
N LYS A 281 19.80 -0.57 6.42
CA LYS A 281 20.55 -0.19 5.21
C LYS A 281 20.19 1.24 4.77
N GLY A 282 21.10 1.88 4.02
CA GLY A 282 20.89 3.25 3.53
C GLY A 282 21.07 4.34 4.59
N GLY A 283 21.29 3.99 5.86
CA GLY A 283 21.50 4.95 6.95
C GLY A 283 20.25 5.72 7.37
N GLY A 284 19.06 5.24 7.04
CA GLY A 284 17.82 5.94 7.38
C GLY A 284 16.55 5.26 6.86
N VAL A 285 15.50 6.05 6.74
CA VAL A 285 14.16 5.65 6.31
C VAL A 285 13.72 6.51 5.13
N VAL A 286 12.99 5.93 4.19
CA VAL A 286 12.32 6.68 3.12
C VAL A 286 10.84 6.81 3.43
N ALA A 287 10.31 8.03 3.49
CA ALA A 287 8.88 8.26 3.70
C ALA A 287 8.35 9.34 2.75
N THR A 288 7.04 9.57 2.75
CA THR A 288 6.47 10.64 1.92
C THR A 288 6.55 12.00 2.64
N VAL A 289 6.29 13.07 1.88
CA VAL A 289 6.15 14.41 2.44
C VAL A 289 5.04 14.53 3.49
N MET A 290 4.18 13.54 3.64
CA MET A 290 3.10 13.54 4.64
C MET A 290 3.54 13.03 6.00
N SER A 291 4.65 12.29 6.10
CA SER A 291 5.17 11.80 7.38
C SER A 291 5.54 12.94 8.32
N ASN A 292 5.19 12.76 9.60
CA ASN A 292 5.29 13.77 10.63
C ASN A 292 6.74 14.22 10.88
N LEU A 293 6.94 15.50 11.20
CA LEU A 293 8.24 16.07 11.55
C LEU A 293 8.84 15.40 12.83
N GLY A 294 7.97 14.88 13.70
CA GLY A 294 8.39 14.10 14.87
C GLY A 294 9.18 12.84 14.51
N LEU A 295 8.80 12.15 13.42
CA LEU A 295 9.57 11.01 12.90
C LEU A 295 10.99 11.44 12.48
N GLU A 296 11.12 12.55 11.74
CA GLU A 296 12.41 13.06 11.32
C GLU A 296 13.31 13.42 12.50
N ARG A 297 12.75 14.11 13.51
CA ARG A 297 13.47 14.46 14.73
C ARG A 297 13.93 13.22 15.50
N GLN A 298 13.07 12.21 15.60
CA GLN A 298 13.40 10.93 16.24
C GLN A 298 14.54 10.20 15.53
N LEU A 299 14.47 10.09 14.20
CA LEU A 299 15.51 9.44 13.40
C LEU A 299 16.83 10.19 13.51
N ASN A 300 16.81 11.53 13.40
CA ASN A 300 18.00 12.37 13.58
C ASN A 300 18.64 12.17 14.97
N GLY A 301 17.83 12.04 16.02
CA GLY A 301 18.30 11.72 17.37
C GLY A 301 19.02 10.36 17.49
N LEU A 302 18.73 9.43 16.58
CA LEU A 302 19.40 8.14 16.45
C LEU A 302 20.58 8.16 15.44
N GLY A 303 20.91 9.31 14.87
CA GLY A 303 21.93 9.43 13.82
C GLY A 303 21.49 8.88 12.46
N LEU A 304 20.18 8.75 12.23
CA LEU A 304 19.56 8.25 11.00
C LEU A 304 18.94 9.40 10.20
N SER A 305 18.85 9.23 8.87
CA SER A 305 18.19 10.21 8.01
C SER A 305 16.72 9.86 7.73
N LEU A 306 15.90 10.87 7.44
CA LEU A 306 14.59 10.71 6.81
C LEU A 306 14.64 11.30 5.40
N GLU A 307 14.54 10.43 4.40
CA GLU A 307 14.42 10.83 2.99
C GLU A 307 12.95 10.99 2.63
N ARG A 308 12.56 12.16 2.13
CA ARG A 308 11.16 12.47 1.79
C ARG A 308 10.92 12.41 0.29
N THR A 309 9.85 11.73 -0.11
CA THR A 309 9.38 11.62 -1.50
C THR A 309 8.01 12.27 -1.69
N ALA A 310 7.58 12.41 -2.93
CA ALA A 310 6.18 12.67 -3.25
C ALA A 310 5.28 11.55 -2.68
N VAL A 311 3.99 11.86 -2.49
CA VAL A 311 3.00 10.88 -2.01
C VAL A 311 2.77 9.79 -3.06
N GLY A 312 2.86 8.55 -2.63
CA GLY A 312 2.68 7.34 -3.43
C GLY A 312 3.82 6.35 -3.18
N ASP A 313 3.46 5.12 -2.90
CA ASP A 313 4.37 4.01 -2.59
C ASP A 313 5.41 3.76 -3.68
N ARG A 314 5.04 4.00 -4.95
CA ARG A 314 5.95 3.96 -6.10
C ARG A 314 7.19 4.86 -5.92
N TYR A 315 6.99 6.10 -5.45
CA TYR A 315 8.09 7.05 -5.23
C TYR A 315 8.96 6.65 -4.03
N VAL A 316 8.31 6.13 -2.98
CA VAL A 316 9.02 5.57 -1.82
C VAL A 316 9.92 4.41 -2.26
N MET A 317 9.36 3.43 -2.98
CA MET A 317 10.11 2.28 -3.46
C MET A 317 11.23 2.67 -4.41
N GLN A 318 10.98 3.60 -5.33
CA GLN A 318 12.01 4.09 -6.24
C GLN A 318 13.19 4.69 -5.46
N ARG A 319 12.91 5.58 -4.50
CA ARG A 319 13.97 6.20 -3.68
C ARG A 319 14.71 5.19 -2.82
N MET A 320 13.99 4.20 -2.27
CA MET A 320 14.60 3.10 -1.52
C MET A 320 15.63 2.34 -2.38
N ARG A 321 15.27 2.00 -3.61
CA ARG A 321 16.17 1.29 -4.55
C ARG A 321 17.38 2.13 -4.94
N GLU A 322 17.17 3.40 -5.25
CA GLU A 322 18.25 4.34 -5.64
C GLU A 322 19.26 4.57 -4.50
N GLY A 323 18.77 4.65 -3.26
CA GLY A 323 19.61 4.94 -2.09
C GLY A 323 20.02 3.71 -1.28
N GLY A 324 19.57 2.51 -1.67
CA GLY A 324 19.87 1.27 -0.95
C GLY A 324 19.21 1.17 0.43
N PHE A 325 18.09 1.84 0.65
CA PHE A 325 17.32 1.78 1.90
C PHE A 325 16.49 0.49 1.96
N ASN A 326 16.37 -0.08 3.14
CA ASN A 326 15.55 -1.28 3.35
C ASN A 326 14.29 -1.05 4.20
N VAL A 327 14.09 0.16 4.72
CA VAL A 327 12.87 0.56 5.45
C VAL A 327 12.30 1.81 4.80
N GLY A 328 11.03 1.78 4.46
CA GLY A 328 10.31 2.94 3.97
C GLY A 328 8.80 2.76 4.08
N GLY A 329 8.06 3.84 3.85
CA GLY A 329 6.60 3.75 3.90
C GLY A 329 5.88 5.09 3.95
N GLU A 330 4.63 5.02 4.37
CA GLU A 330 3.73 6.15 4.51
C GLU A 330 3.09 6.15 5.90
N GLN A 331 2.75 7.32 6.42
CA GLN A 331 1.98 7.46 7.66
C GLN A 331 0.68 6.66 7.64
N SER A 332 0.08 6.48 6.47
CA SER A 332 -1.14 5.67 6.25
C SER A 332 -0.96 4.17 6.49
N GLY A 333 0.24 3.73 6.85
CA GLY A 333 0.54 2.33 7.17
C GLY A 333 1.01 1.47 5.99
N HIS A 334 1.20 2.03 4.80
CA HIS A 334 1.86 1.31 3.70
C HIS A 334 3.36 1.24 3.98
N LEU A 335 3.82 0.10 4.49
CA LEU A 335 5.18 -0.11 4.98
C LEU A 335 5.94 -1.09 4.10
N ILE A 336 7.10 -0.67 3.63
CA ILE A 336 7.95 -1.44 2.72
C ILE A 336 9.22 -1.84 3.45
N LEU A 337 9.43 -3.15 3.57
CA LEU A 337 10.65 -3.74 4.10
C LEU A 337 11.33 -4.51 2.97
N SER A 338 12.21 -3.84 2.23
CA SER A 338 12.71 -4.35 0.94
C SER A 338 13.60 -5.61 1.04
N ASP A 339 14.07 -5.94 2.24
CA ASP A 339 14.73 -7.23 2.48
C ASP A 339 13.76 -8.42 2.41
N PHE A 340 12.46 -8.18 2.57
CA PHE A 340 11.43 -9.21 2.61
C PHE A 340 10.42 -9.12 1.47
N SER A 341 10.05 -7.91 1.04
CA SER A 341 9.00 -7.70 0.04
C SER A 341 9.38 -6.58 -0.94
N THR A 342 8.87 -6.67 -2.17
CA THR A 342 9.04 -5.65 -3.22
C THR A 342 7.95 -4.58 -3.22
N THR A 343 6.99 -4.67 -2.30
CA THR A 343 5.91 -3.69 -2.09
C THR A 343 5.55 -3.67 -0.61
N GLY A 344 4.65 -2.81 -0.18
CA GLY A 344 4.13 -2.83 1.18
C GLY A 344 3.51 -4.17 1.53
N ASP A 345 3.79 -4.63 2.75
CA ASP A 345 3.24 -5.86 3.32
C ASP A 345 2.89 -5.62 4.80
N GLY A 346 1.58 -5.46 5.06
CA GLY A 346 1.11 -5.17 6.41
C GLY A 346 1.37 -6.31 7.39
N LEU A 347 1.30 -7.55 6.93
CA LEU A 347 1.52 -8.72 7.80
C LEU A 347 3.01 -8.90 8.13
N ILE A 348 3.90 -8.73 7.16
CA ILE A 348 5.36 -8.75 7.42
C ILE A 348 5.74 -7.62 8.38
N ALA A 349 5.24 -6.41 8.15
CA ALA A 349 5.52 -5.27 9.02
C ALA A 349 5.01 -5.52 10.46
N ALA A 350 3.81 -6.10 10.62
CA ALA A 350 3.28 -6.49 11.92
C ALA A 350 4.18 -7.52 12.62
N LEU A 351 4.67 -8.53 11.90
CA LEU A 351 5.60 -9.52 12.47
C LEU A 351 6.92 -8.89 12.94
N GLN A 352 7.45 -7.88 12.22
CA GLN A 352 8.65 -7.20 12.70
C GLN A 352 8.40 -6.40 13.99
N VAL A 353 7.21 -5.76 14.13
CA VAL A 353 6.84 -5.11 15.39
C VAL A 353 6.69 -6.12 16.53
N LEU A 354 6.03 -7.24 16.28
CA LEU A 354 5.89 -8.33 17.26
C LEU A 354 7.26 -8.90 17.69
N ALA A 355 8.19 -9.03 16.74
CA ALA A 355 9.56 -9.44 17.08
C ALA A 355 10.24 -8.44 18.04
N VAL A 356 10.06 -7.13 17.80
CA VAL A 356 10.59 -6.09 18.70
C VAL A 356 9.94 -6.15 20.08
N MET A 357 8.60 -6.38 20.16
CA MET A 357 7.90 -6.55 21.44
C MET A 357 8.52 -7.68 22.27
N ILE A 358 8.67 -8.85 21.67
CA ILE A 358 9.24 -10.02 22.38
C ILE A 358 10.68 -9.80 22.76
N GLN A 359 11.53 -9.31 21.83
CA GLN A 359 12.96 -9.09 22.10
C GLN A 359 13.22 -8.07 23.18
N THR A 360 12.35 -7.08 23.34
CA THR A 360 12.53 -6.02 24.34
C THR A 360 11.74 -6.25 25.62
N ASP A 361 10.88 -7.26 25.65
CA ASP A 361 9.94 -7.55 26.75
C ASP A 361 9.13 -6.30 27.15
N LYS A 362 8.62 -5.57 26.13
CA LYS A 362 7.86 -4.32 26.34
C LYS A 362 6.46 -4.44 25.77
N PRO A 363 5.44 -3.92 26.49
CA PRO A 363 4.09 -3.83 25.95
C PRO A 363 4.04 -2.84 24.78
N MET A 364 3.04 -2.98 23.92
CA MET A 364 2.91 -2.13 22.73
C MET A 364 2.73 -0.65 23.10
N SER A 365 2.08 -0.33 24.23
CA SER A 365 1.95 1.05 24.71
C SER A 365 3.28 1.74 25.06
N ALA A 366 4.30 0.96 25.38
CA ALA A 366 5.66 1.50 25.62
C ALA A 366 6.46 1.62 24.30
N LEU A 367 6.17 0.77 23.31
CA LEU A 367 6.84 0.80 22.02
C LEU A 367 6.18 1.77 21.05
N GLY A 368 4.86 1.92 21.07
CA GLY A 368 4.08 2.70 20.12
C GLY A 368 4.26 4.22 20.23
N ARG A 369 5.09 4.69 21.17
CA ARG A 369 5.41 6.11 21.37
C ARG A 369 6.90 6.35 21.25
N GLN A 370 7.42 6.24 20.05
CA GLN A 370 8.82 6.50 19.75
C GLN A 370 9.16 7.99 19.77
N PHE A 371 8.18 8.83 19.45
CA PHE A 371 8.26 10.29 19.47
C PHE A 371 6.87 10.88 19.73
N GLU A 372 6.83 12.13 20.23
CA GLU A 372 5.58 12.90 20.29
C GLU A 372 5.30 13.48 18.90
N PRO A 373 4.12 13.21 18.32
CA PRO A 373 3.74 13.79 17.02
C PRO A 373 3.70 15.32 17.11
N VAL A 374 4.34 15.97 16.16
CA VAL A 374 4.23 17.43 16.02
C VAL A 374 2.83 17.78 15.52
N PRO A 375 2.16 18.77 16.11
CA PRO A 375 0.85 19.24 15.63
C PRO A 375 0.82 19.46 14.13
N GLN A 376 -0.08 18.76 13.44
CA GLN A 376 -0.23 18.79 11.99
C GLN A 376 -1.69 19.09 11.64
N LEU A 377 -1.91 19.97 10.66
CA LEU A 377 -3.23 20.30 10.14
C LEU A 377 -3.23 20.16 8.61
N LEU A 378 -4.17 19.37 8.09
CA LEU A 378 -4.43 19.22 6.66
C LEU A 378 -5.81 19.77 6.30
N GLU A 379 -5.86 20.68 5.36
CA GLU A 379 -7.12 21.15 4.75
C GLU A 379 -7.14 20.91 3.24
N ASN A 380 -8.33 20.52 2.74
CA ASN A 380 -8.59 20.31 1.33
C ASN A 380 -9.42 21.46 0.79
N VAL A 381 -8.96 22.12 -0.26
CA VAL A 381 -9.67 23.23 -0.91
C VAL A 381 -10.04 22.85 -2.34
N ARG A 382 -11.33 22.77 -2.63
CA ARG A 382 -11.80 22.56 -4.01
C ARG A 382 -11.66 23.86 -4.80
N PHE A 383 -11.28 23.73 -6.07
CA PHE A 383 -11.20 24.85 -7.02
C PHE A 383 -11.93 24.52 -8.31
N ALA A 384 -12.50 25.56 -8.94
CA ALA A 384 -13.37 25.40 -10.11
C ALA A 384 -12.61 25.32 -11.45
N GLY A 385 -11.30 25.57 -11.44
CA GLY A 385 -10.47 25.58 -12.64
C GLY A 385 -9.23 26.45 -12.49
N GLY A 386 -8.41 26.55 -13.53
CA GLY A 386 -7.17 27.32 -13.50
C GLY A 386 -6.01 26.60 -12.79
N LYS A 387 -5.01 27.39 -12.39
CA LYS A 387 -3.81 26.94 -11.70
C LYS A 387 -3.56 27.77 -10.43
N PRO A 388 -4.36 27.60 -9.39
CA PRO A 388 -4.28 28.47 -8.20
C PRO A 388 -2.88 28.50 -7.58
N LEU A 389 -2.12 27.41 -7.63
CA LEU A 389 -0.75 27.35 -7.10
C LEU A 389 0.26 28.20 -7.88
N GLU A 390 -0.07 28.63 -9.09
CA GLU A 390 0.78 29.56 -9.87
C GLU A 390 0.50 31.03 -9.54
N ALA A 391 -0.62 31.31 -8.86
CA ALA A 391 -1.02 32.68 -8.50
C ALA A 391 -0.03 33.31 -7.50
N LYS A 392 0.31 34.59 -7.73
CA LYS A 392 1.27 35.33 -6.90
C LYS A 392 0.85 35.40 -5.44
N THR A 393 -0.43 35.66 -5.20
CA THR A 393 -1.01 35.73 -3.86
C THR A 393 -0.89 34.43 -3.07
N VAL A 394 -1.04 33.27 -3.73
CA VAL A 394 -0.89 31.95 -3.11
C VAL A 394 0.58 31.66 -2.79
N LYS A 395 1.50 31.98 -3.72
CA LYS A 395 2.95 31.82 -3.48
C LYS A 395 3.44 32.71 -2.32
N GLU A 396 2.95 33.96 -2.26
CA GLU A 396 3.28 34.89 -1.17
C GLU A 396 2.75 34.37 0.16
N ALA A 397 1.51 33.84 0.23
CA ALA A 397 0.96 33.27 1.45
C ALA A 397 1.72 32.03 1.93
N ILE A 398 2.22 31.20 1.02
CA ILE A 398 3.09 30.05 1.36
C ILE A 398 4.40 30.53 1.94
N ALA A 399 5.11 31.45 1.26
CA ALA A 399 6.39 31.98 1.69
C ALA A 399 6.31 32.72 3.05
N ASP A 400 5.23 33.47 3.27
CA ASP A 400 4.96 34.12 4.56
C ASP A 400 4.73 33.08 5.67
N GLY A 401 3.98 32.02 5.36
CA GLY A 401 3.77 30.90 6.30
C GLY A 401 5.07 30.20 6.67
N GLU A 402 5.94 29.90 5.69
CA GLU A 402 7.26 29.31 5.92
C GLU A 402 8.12 30.22 6.81
N SER A 403 8.11 31.52 6.54
CA SER A 403 8.84 32.51 7.37
C SER A 403 8.31 32.54 8.80
N GLN A 404 6.98 32.47 9.01
CA GLN A 404 6.37 32.45 10.35
C GLN A 404 6.73 31.19 11.13
N LEU A 405 6.81 30.01 10.48
CA LEU A 405 7.22 28.77 11.10
C LEU A 405 8.73 28.72 11.44
N ASN A 406 9.54 29.57 10.81
CA ASN A 406 10.94 29.83 11.12
C ASN A 406 11.80 28.57 11.41
N GLY A 407 11.64 27.52 10.61
CA GLY A 407 12.34 26.24 10.77
C GLY A 407 11.82 25.32 11.90
N ALA A 408 10.88 25.77 12.72
CA ALA A 408 10.22 24.95 13.74
C ALA A 408 9.04 24.13 13.20
N GLY A 409 8.74 24.28 11.90
CA GLY A 409 7.69 23.57 11.21
C GLY A 409 7.91 23.57 9.70
N ARG A 410 6.98 22.99 8.95
CA ARG A 410 7.01 22.95 7.48
C ARG A 410 5.61 23.01 6.88
N ILE A 411 5.57 23.33 5.59
CA ILE A 411 4.34 23.43 4.81
C ILE A 411 4.44 22.51 3.59
N VAL A 412 3.36 21.82 3.26
CA VAL A 412 3.19 21.06 2.02
C VAL A 412 1.91 21.50 1.34
N VAL A 413 2.04 22.11 0.15
CA VAL A 413 0.89 22.50 -0.67
C VAL A 413 0.99 21.82 -2.01
N ARG A 414 -0.03 21.05 -2.38
CA ARG A 414 -0.04 20.30 -3.63
C ARG A 414 -1.44 20.15 -4.20
N ALA A 415 -1.54 20.08 -5.53
CA ALA A 415 -2.76 19.63 -6.20
C ALA A 415 -2.98 18.13 -5.98
N SER A 416 -4.25 17.71 -5.87
CA SER A 416 -4.61 16.29 -5.94
C SER A 416 -4.42 15.79 -7.37
N GLY A 417 -3.90 14.56 -7.51
CA GLY A 417 -3.76 13.93 -8.83
C GLY A 417 -5.08 13.41 -9.42
N THR A 418 -6.10 13.22 -8.58
CA THR A 418 -7.36 12.55 -8.95
C THR A 418 -8.60 13.43 -8.83
N GLU A 419 -8.54 14.50 -8.06
CA GLU A 419 -9.68 15.37 -7.77
C GLU A 419 -9.30 16.85 -7.98
N PRO A 420 -10.24 17.72 -8.34
CA PRO A 420 -10.00 19.16 -8.50
C PRO A 420 -9.90 19.85 -7.12
N LEU A 421 -8.90 19.47 -6.32
CA LEU A 421 -8.63 20.05 -5.02
C LEU A 421 -7.15 20.26 -4.75
N ILE A 422 -6.86 21.25 -3.93
CA ILE A 422 -5.53 21.53 -3.40
C ILE A 422 -5.50 21.05 -1.95
N ARG A 423 -4.48 20.28 -1.61
CA ARG A 423 -4.19 19.83 -0.26
C ARG A 423 -3.16 20.76 0.36
N ILE A 424 -3.50 21.34 1.48
CA ILE A 424 -2.68 22.28 2.24
C ILE A 424 -2.42 21.67 3.60
N MET A 425 -1.18 21.32 3.88
CA MET A 425 -0.75 20.80 5.16
C MET A 425 0.32 21.72 5.76
N ALA A 426 0.21 22.00 7.03
CA ALA A 426 1.32 22.54 7.81
C ALA A 426 1.44 21.77 9.12
N GLU A 427 2.67 21.69 9.62
CA GLU A 427 2.99 21.14 10.93
C GLU A 427 4.07 22.00 11.62
N GLY A 428 4.08 21.97 12.94
CA GLY A 428 4.99 22.76 13.74
C GLY A 428 4.66 22.68 15.25
N ASP A 429 5.57 23.15 16.09
CA ASP A 429 5.48 22.99 17.55
C ASP A 429 4.30 23.79 18.16
N ASP A 430 3.89 24.90 17.54
CA ASP A 430 2.74 25.71 17.98
C ASP A 430 1.48 25.43 17.16
N PRO A 431 0.48 24.70 17.69
CA PRO A 431 -0.74 24.38 16.97
C PRO A 431 -1.58 25.61 16.58
N ALA A 432 -1.47 26.73 17.33
CA ALA A 432 -2.18 27.97 17.00
C ALA A 432 -1.56 28.62 15.77
N LEU A 433 -0.24 28.64 15.67
CA LEU A 433 0.50 29.13 14.51
C LEU A 433 0.24 28.25 13.29
N VAL A 434 0.30 26.93 13.42
CA VAL A 434 -0.04 25.98 12.34
C VAL A 434 -1.43 26.26 11.77
N LYS A 435 -2.43 26.42 12.64
CA LYS A 435 -3.80 26.73 12.24
C LYS A 435 -3.92 28.09 11.53
N LYS A 436 -3.19 29.10 12.00
CA LYS A 436 -3.15 30.44 11.38
C LYS A 436 -2.57 30.36 9.97
N VAL A 437 -1.43 29.69 9.81
CA VAL A 437 -0.73 29.52 8.53
C VAL A 437 -1.61 28.78 7.52
N VAL A 438 -2.18 27.62 7.90
CA VAL A 438 -3.08 26.87 7.01
C VAL A 438 -4.26 27.71 6.57
N LYS A 439 -4.93 28.43 7.49
CA LYS A 439 -6.07 29.30 7.15
C LYS A 439 -5.68 30.44 6.20
N SER A 440 -4.51 31.04 6.35
CA SER A 440 -4.00 32.08 5.45
C SER A 440 -3.86 31.54 4.03
N ILE A 441 -3.22 30.39 3.87
CA ILE A 441 -3.02 29.75 2.56
C ILE A 441 -4.37 29.31 1.96
N VAL A 442 -5.26 28.72 2.76
CA VAL A 442 -6.63 28.34 2.33
C VAL A 442 -7.38 29.57 1.80
N SER A 443 -7.29 30.71 2.50
CA SER A 443 -7.96 31.96 2.07
C SER A 443 -7.39 32.48 0.76
N ALA A 444 -6.05 32.44 0.59
CA ALA A 444 -5.40 32.83 -0.65
C ALA A 444 -5.80 31.94 -1.83
N VAL A 445 -5.91 30.61 -1.62
CA VAL A 445 -6.34 29.66 -2.66
C VAL A 445 -7.81 29.86 -3.05
N LYS A 446 -8.69 30.17 -2.08
CA LYS A 446 -10.13 30.42 -2.34
C LYS A 446 -10.39 31.75 -3.04
N ALA A 447 -9.45 32.69 -2.99
CA ALA A 447 -9.58 34.00 -3.60
C ALA A 447 -9.17 34.02 -5.10
N VAL A 448 -8.65 32.94 -5.63
CA VAL A 448 -8.22 32.74 -7.03
C VAL A 448 -9.24 31.90 -7.78
#